data_62f576e8d1457a3c29a226ac0ba09008
#
_entry.id   62f576e8d1457a3c29a226ac0ba09008
#
_cell.length_a   1.000
_cell.length_b   1.000
_cell.length_c   1.000
_cell.angle_alpha   90.00
_cell.angle_beta   90.00
_cell.angle_gamma   90.00
#
_symmetry.space_group_name_H-M   'P 1'
#
loop_
_entity.id
_entity.type
_entity.pdbx_description
1 polymer ?
#
loop_
_entity_poly.entity_id
_entity_poly.type
_entity_poly.pdbx_seq_one_letter_code
_entity_poly.pdbx_strand_id
1 'polypeptide(L)'
;MSSNIDLFFNTSRNKRTFPEVLAEIQEYLASKYSTLITDNPEEQHQQITAYIAKYLNDYSLGVEGMSHEELIDKLYTEMAEFSFLTPYLFANDVEEININSWKDVKITYADGRVVPTKERFQTPQHAVDVIRRLLHKSGMILDNSQPGVVGHLSNKIRITVLGNPLTDKEKGVAASIRIVNPKKLSRDDFISYGTATAEMLDFLTEVLRFGLSICVTGSTGSGKTTLMSWILSTIPNEKRIFTIENGCREFDLVKEDAEGNVINNVVHTVTRFSDDPKQNYDQERLLEFALTCNPDIVCVGEMKSAEAFAAQEAARTGHAVITTTHANSCKATYYRMVTLCTQKYDMGDKTLYNLVTEAFPIVLFVKKLEDNSRRVMEITECEILEDGTRQLHTLYRYHVSETSIEDGKVKVHGEFQKVSTISASLQKRLLENGMPPRLLERIAGGGVKLDTGKEETA
;
A
#
# COMPACT_ATOMS: atom_id res chain seq x y z
N MET A 1 -45.67 -1.62 38.26
CA MET A 1 -45.58 -2.69 37.26
C MET A 1 -44.99 -2.15 35.97
N SER A 2 -43.83 -1.54 36.03
CA SER A 2 -43.18 -0.93 34.83
C SER A 2 -41.68 -1.23 34.69
N SER A 3 -41.16 -2.27 35.35
CA SER A 3 -39.72 -2.55 35.36
C SER A 3 -39.33 -3.92 34.77
N ASN A 4 -40.28 -4.69 34.20
CA ASN A 4 -40.01 -6.00 33.66
C ASN A 4 -40.09 -6.11 32.13
N ILE A 5 -40.44 -5.02 31.41
CA ILE A 5 -40.51 -5.03 29.94
C ILE A 5 -39.15 -4.70 29.34
N ASP A 6 -38.34 -3.87 29.95
CA ASP A 6 -37.00 -3.49 29.45
C ASP A 6 -35.97 -4.62 29.52
N LEU A 7 -36.17 -5.60 30.40
CA LEU A 7 -35.27 -6.76 30.52
C LEU A 7 -35.48 -7.84 29.44
N PHE A 8 -36.66 -7.88 28.79
CA PHE A 8 -36.96 -8.87 27.75
C PHE A 8 -36.48 -8.45 26.36
N PHE A 9 -36.28 -7.14 26.11
CA PHE A 9 -35.76 -6.66 24.82
C PHE A 9 -34.22 -6.68 24.72
N ASN A 10 -33.52 -6.95 25.82
CA ASN A 10 -32.05 -6.88 25.87
C ASN A 10 -31.34 -8.24 25.68
N THR A 11 -32.10 -9.34 25.46
CA THR A 11 -31.51 -10.70 25.43
C THR A 11 -31.32 -11.32 24.06
N SER A 12 -31.66 -10.59 22.96
CA SER A 12 -31.52 -11.13 21.59
C SER A 12 -30.76 -10.27 20.61
N ARG A 13 -30.02 -9.24 21.08
CA ARG A 13 -29.16 -8.46 20.19
C ARG A 13 -27.81 -9.14 20.01
N ASN A 14 -27.37 -9.22 18.75
CA ASN A 14 -26.05 -9.72 18.40
C ASN A 14 -25.01 -8.76 19.02
N LYS A 15 -24.43 -9.15 20.16
CA LYS A 15 -23.47 -8.30 20.91
C LYS A 15 -22.15 -8.31 20.16
N ARG A 16 -21.75 -7.15 19.67
CA ARG A 16 -20.46 -6.89 19.03
C ARG A 16 -19.69 -5.84 19.82
N THR A 17 -18.41 -5.69 19.49
CA THR A 17 -17.60 -4.59 20.03
C THR A 17 -17.99 -3.26 19.38
N PHE A 18 -17.80 -2.15 20.08
CA PHE A 18 -18.10 -0.82 19.55
C PHE A 18 -17.33 -0.52 18.24
N PRO A 19 -16.03 -0.85 18.08
CA PRO A 19 -15.31 -0.64 16.84
C PRO A 19 -15.89 -1.41 15.64
N GLU A 20 -16.38 -2.65 15.85
CA GLU A 20 -17.01 -3.44 14.78
C GLU A 20 -18.32 -2.80 14.33
N VAL A 21 -19.18 -2.42 15.27
CA VAL A 21 -20.44 -1.74 14.97
C VAL A 21 -20.21 -0.39 14.30
N LEU A 22 -19.20 0.37 14.73
CA LEU A 22 -18.82 1.63 14.13
C LEU A 22 -18.39 1.45 12.67
N ALA A 23 -17.54 0.46 12.37
CA ALA A 23 -17.08 0.19 11.01
C ALA A 23 -18.22 -0.18 10.07
N GLU A 24 -19.15 -1.05 10.50
CA GLU A 24 -20.30 -1.45 9.70
C GLU A 24 -21.26 -0.29 9.41
N ILE A 25 -21.50 0.56 10.41
CA ILE A 25 -22.36 1.75 10.24
C ILE A 25 -21.71 2.79 9.35
N GLN A 26 -20.40 2.95 9.43
CA GLN A 26 -19.65 3.85 8.54
C GLN A 26 -19.78 3.41 7.07
N GLU A 27 -19.65 2.11 6.80
CA GLU A 27 -19.84 1.54 5.45
C GLU A 27 -21.30 1.71 4.97
N TYR A 28 -22.26 1.42 5.83
CA TYR A 28 -23.69 1.60 5.51
C TYR A 28 -24.03 3.06 5.18
N LEU A 29 -23.60 4.01 6.01
CA LEU A 29 -23.87 5.42 5.77
C LEU A 29 -23.12 5.94 4.54
N ALA A 30 -21.89 5.50 4.27
CA ALA A 30 -21.19 5.83 3.04
C ALA A 30 -22.00 5.42 1.79
N SER A 31 -22.69 4.26 1.83
CA SER A 31 -23.58 3.80 0.75
C SER A 31 -24.85 4.64 0.58
N LYS A 32 -25.27 5.40 1.60
CA LYS A 32 -26.49 6.22 1.62
C LYS A 32 -26.22 7.72 1.53
N TYR A 33 -24.97 8.11 1.52
CA TYR A 33 -24.57 9.51 1.68
C TYR A 33 -25.13 10.45 0.60
N SER A 34 -25.32 9.98 -0.61
CA SER A 34 -25.94 10.76 -1.69
C SER A 34 -27.38 11.23 -1.37
N THR A 35 -28.03 10.61 -0.38
CA THR A 35 -29.39 10.95 0.09
C THR A 35 -29.40 11.79 1.38
N LEU A 36 -28.21 11.96 2.02
CA LEU A 36 -28.05 12.68 3.30
C LEU A 36 -27.72 14.17 3.12
N ILE A 37 -27.76 14.67 1.89
CA ILE A 37 -27.34 16.04 1.57
C ILE A 37 -28.45 17.01 1.96
N THR A 38 -28.25 17.70 3.08
CA THR A 38 -29.06 18.87 3.48
C THR A 38 -28.13 19.98 3.97
N ASP A 39 -28.45 21.21 3.62
CA ASP A 39 -27.69 22.40 4.05
C ASP A 39 -27.97 22.78 5.51
N ASN A 40 -28.91 22.10 6.18
CA ASN A 40 -29.31 22.37 7.56
C ASN A 40 -28.64 21.37 8.53
N PRO A 41 -27.76 21.82 9.45
CA PRO A 41 -27.07 20.95 10.40
C PRO A 41 -28.02 20.15 11.33
N GLU A 42 -29.15 20.68 11.69
CA GLU A 42 -30.15 20.01 12.56
C GLU A 42 -30.84 18.87 11.79
N GLU A 43 -31.18 19.08 10.53
CA GLU A 43 -31.77 18.07 9.67
C GLU A 43 -30.74 16.96 9.37
N GLN A 44 -29.47 17.31 9.14
CA GLN A 44 -28.40 16.36 8.95
C GLN A 44 -28.21 15.48 10.18
N HIS A 45 -28.19 16.07 11.38
CA HIS A 45 -28.13 15.35 12.63
C HIS A 45 -29.27 14.33 12.75
N GLN A 46 -30.52 14.79 12.54
CA GLN A 46 -31.69 13.92 12.61
C GLN A 46 -31.65 12.79 11.58
N GLN A 47 -31.23 13.07 10.36
CA GLN A 47 -31.13 12.05 9.30
C GLN A 47 -30.05 10.99 9.61
N ILE A 48 -28.86 11.42 9.98
CA ILE A 48 -27.77 10.50 10.35
C ILE A 48 -28.18 9.62 11.53
N THR A 49 -28.72 10.23 12.57
CA THR A 49 -29.21 9.52 13.78
C THR A 49 -30.31 8.52 13.43
N ALA A 50 -31.24 8.88 12.53
CA ALA A 50 -32.30 7.98 12.07
C ALA A 50 -31.75 6.81 11.27
N TYR A 51 -30.74 7.01 10.41
CA TYR A 51 -30.09 5.92 9.68
C TYR A 51 -29.30 4.99 10.59
N ILE A 52 -28.58 5.53 11.58
CA ILE A 52 -27.89 4.72 12.60
C ILE A 52 -28.91 3.85 13.36
N ALA A 53 -29.97 4.47 13.86
CA ALA A 53 -31.02 3.77 14.60
C ALA A 53 -31.68 2.67 13.75
N LYS A 54 -31.97 2.97 12.48
CA LYS A 54 -32.54 2.00 11.55
C LYS A 54 -31.60 0.82 11.35
N TYR A 55 -30.31 1.07 11.06
CA TYR A 55 -29.34 0.01 10.86
C TYR A 55 -29.18 -0.90 12.08
N LEU A 56 -29.02 -0.30 13.28
CA LEU A 56 -28.94 -1.03 14.52
C LEU A 56 -30.18 -1.92 14.77
N ASN A 57 -31.37 -1.44 14.39
CA ASN A 57 -32.62 -2.20 14.52
C ASN A 57 -32.72 -3.29 13.45
N ASP A 58 -32.48 -2.99 12.18
CA ASP A 58 -32.60 -3.94 11.05
C ASP A 58 -31.68 -5.16 11.25
N TYR A 59 -30.48 -4.97 11.80
CA TYR A 59 -29.51 -6.02 12.05
C TYR A 59 -29.46 -6.49 13.52
N SER A 60 -30.32 -5.96 14.37
CA SER A 60 -30.40 -6.28 15.81
C SER A 60 -29.05 -6.14 16.53
N LEU A 61 -28.28 -5.11 16.19
CA LEU A 61 -26.95 -4.87 16.75
C LEU A 61 -27.00 -4.16 18.10
N GLY A 62 -26.05 -4.50 18.95
CA GLY A 62 -25.85 -3.84 20.26
C GLY A 62 -24.42 -4.01 20.75
N VAL A 63 -23.98 -3.11 21.62
CA VAL A 63 -22.67 -3.17 22.27
C VAL A 63 -22.88 -3.46 23.75
N GLU A 64 -22.05 -4.34 24.32
CA GLU A 64 -22.15 -4.69 25.74
C GLU A 64 -21.89 -3.49 26.64
N GLY A 65 -22.78 -3.28 27.61
CA GLY A 65 -22.69 -2.16 28.55
C GLY A 65 -23.17 -0.82 28.03
N MET A 66 -23.77 -0.75 26.84
CA MET A 66 -24.38 0.49 26.28
C MET A 66 -25.87 0.32 26.04
N SER A 67 -26.64 1.32 26.37
CA SER A 67 -28.03 1.43 25.93
C SER A 67 -28.11 1.73 24.45
N HIS A 68 -29.27 1.55 23.84
CA HIS A 68 -29.47 1.83 22.41
C HIS A 68 -29.30 3.31 22.08
N GLU A 69 -29.77 4.19 22.95
CA GLU A 69 -29.64 5.64 22.79
C GLU A 69 -28.18 6.08 22.96
N GLU A 70 -27.49 5.61 24.01
CA GLU A 70 -26.06 5.89 24.21
C GLU A 70 -25.21 5.41 23.04
N LEU A 71 -25.55 4.24 22.46
CA LEU A 71 -24.84 3.72 21.29
C LEU A 71 -25.05 4.60 20.07
N ILE A 72 -26.28 5.07 19.82
CA ILE A 72 -26.60 5.98 18.71
C ILE A 72 -25.86 7.31 18.86
N ASP A 73 -25.91 7.92 20.03
CA ASP A 73 -25.25 9.20 20.29
C ASP A 73 -23.74 9.10 20.15
N LYS A 74 -23.15 8.02 20.65
CA LYS A 74 -21.72 7.79 20.55
C LYS A 74 -21.28 7.52 19.11
N LEU A 75 -22.04 6.73 18.36
CA LEU A 75 -21.80 6.50 16.94
C LEU A 75 -21.92 7.80 16.14
N TYR A 76 -22.95 8.59 16.41
CA TYR A 76 -23.12 9.89 15.77
C TYR A 76 -21.94 10.83 16.07
N THR A 77 -21.53 10.94 17.35
CA THR A 77 -20.40 11.79 17.75
C THR A 77 -19.12 11.40 17.04
N GLU A 78 -18.82 10.09 16.98
CA GLU A 78 -17.65 9.60 16.27
C GLU A 78 -17.68 9.88 14.75
N MET A 79 -18.85 9.97 14.16
CA MET A 79 -19.05 10.15 12.73
C MET A 79 -19.21 11.61 12.30
N ALA A 80 -19.93 12.42 13.07
CA ALA A 80 -20.21 13.82 12.74
C ALA A 80 -19.02 14.76 12.96
N GLU A 81 -17.98 14.29 13.63
CA GLU A 81 -16.87 15.12 14.09
C GLU A 81 -16.05 15.73 12.96
N PHE A 82 -16.08 15.15 11.76
CA PHE A 82 -15.31 15.60 10.59
C PHE A 82 -16.17 16.27 9.51
N SER A 83 -17.38 16.70 9.87
CA SER A 83 -18.30 17.36 8.93
C SER A 83 -18.59 16.46 7.71
N PHE A 84 -18.80 17.04 6.52
CA PHE A 84 -19.07 16.30 5.28
C PHE A 84 -17.91 15.41 4.81
N LEU A 85 -16.72 15.48 5.42
CA LEU A 85 -15.59 14.60 5.07
C LEU A 85 -15.75 13.18 5.62
N THR A 86 -16.55 13.00 6.68
CA THR A 86 -16.70 11.73 7.39
C THR A 86 -16.97 10.54 6.46
N PRO A 87 -17.97 10.56 5.56
CA PRO A 87 -18.25 9.42 4.70
C PRO A 87 -17.13 9.12 3.71
N TYR A 88 -16.44 10.15 3.21
CA TYR A 88 -15.32 9.95 2.30
C TYR A 88 -14.09 9.33 3.00
N LEU A 89 -13.87 9.66 4.27
CA LEU A 89 -12.76 9.10 5.06
C LEU A 89 -12.89 7.59 5.29
N PHE A 90 -14.11 7.07 5.27
CA PHE A 90 -14.40 5.66 5.55
C PHE A 90 -14.92 4.89 4.33
N ALA A 91 -15.03 5.54 3.17
CA ALA A 91 -15.46 4.87 1.94
C ALA A 91 -14.36 3.96 1.39
N ASN A 92 -14.76 2.75 0.98
CA ASN A 92 -13.82 1.74 0.47
C ASN A 92 -13.30 2.04 -0.95
N ASP A 93 -13.98 2.91 -1.68
CA ASP A 93 -13.68 3.28 -3.07
C ASP A 93 -13.00 4.65 -3.21
N VAL A 94 -12.76 5.36 -2.11
CA VAL A 94 -12.03 6.62 -2.08
C VAL A 94 -10.54 6.36 -1.84
N GLU A 95 -9.68 6.93 -2.69
CA GLU A 95 -8.23 6.88 -2.56
C GLU A 95 -7.65 8.17 -1.96
N GLU A 96 -8.24 9.33 -2.30
CA GLU A 96 -7.69 10.60 -1.84
C GLU A 96 -8.76 11.68 -1.74
N ILE A 97 -8.64 12.50 -0.70
CA ILE A 97 -9.43 13.73 -0.50
C ILE A 97 -8.48 14.90 -0.61
N ASN A 98 -8.66 15.73 -1.62
CA ASN A 98 -7.86 16.92 -1.87
C ASN A 98 -8.63 18.18 -1.49
N ILE A 99 -8.23 18.84 -0.40
CA ILE A 99 -8.76 20.11 0.07
C ILE A 99 -7.82 21.21 -0.42
N ASN A 100 -8.19 21.92 -1.48
CA ASN A 100 -7.40 23.03 -2.03
C ASN A 100 -7.75 24.37 -1.34
N SER A 101 -8.95 24.44 -0.79
CA SER A 101 -9.46 25.55 0.03
C SER A 101 -10.75 25.13 0.74
N TRP A 102 -11.30 26.00 1.60
CA TRP A 102 -12.56 25.76 2.30
C TRP A 102 -13.76 25.51 1.37
N LYS A 103 -13.69 25.90 0.09
CA LYS A 103 -14.76 25.74 -0.92
C LYS A 103 -14.36 24.90 -2.13
N ASP A 104 -13.14 24.42 -2.20
CA ASP A 104 -12.65 23.54 -3.28
C ASP A 104 -12.10 22.25 -2.69
N VAL A 105 -12.95 21.23 -2.66
CA VAL A 105 -12.64 19.88 -2.20
C VAL A 105 -12.92 18.90 -3.33
N LYS A 106 -11.96 18.01 -3.62
CA LYS A 106 -12.06 16.99 -4.65
C LYS A 106 -11.78 15.62 -4.08
N ILE A 107 -12.55 14.65 -4.53
CA ILE A 107 -12.44 13.26 -4.16
C ILE A 107 -11.87 12.48 -5.33
N THR A 108 -10.79 11.77 -5.11
CA THR A 108 -10.22 10.82 -6.06
C THR A 108 -10.67 9.42 -5.68
N TYR A 109 -11.34 8.75 -6.60
CA TYR A 109 -11.83 7.39 -6.43
C TYR A 109 -10.82 6.36 -6.96
N ALA A 110 -10.96 5.13 -6.51
CA ALA A 110 -10.08 4.00 -6.87
C ALA A 110 -10.08 3.64 -8.37
N ASP A 111 -11.09 4.08 -9.12
CA ASP A 111 -11.16 3.96 -10.59
C ASP A 111 -10.44 5.11 -11.32
N GLY A 112 -9.86 6.06 -10.57
CA GLY A 112 -9.12 7.20 -11.08
C GLY A 112 -9.97 8.41 -11.41
N ARG A 113 -11.30 8.37 -11.19
CA ARG A 113 -12.17 9.56 -11.35
C ARG A 113 -11.85 10.57 -10.26
N VAL A 114 -11.77 11.84 -10.64
CA VAL A 114 -11.65 12.97 -9.72
C VAL A 114 -12.93 13.78 -9.79
N VAL A 115 -13.66 13.85 -8.68
CA VAL A 115 -14.98 14.50 -8.61
C VAL A 115 -14.94 15.61 -7.57
N PRO A 116 -15.33 16.85 -7.91
CA PRO A 116 -15.52 17.89 -6.91
C PRO A 116 -16.71 17.54 -6.00
N THR A 117 -16.59 17.81 -4.70
CA THR A 117 -17.72 17.68 -3.77
C THR A 117 -18.76 18.75 -4.03
N LYS A 118 -20.03 18.44 -3.78
CA LYS A 118 -21.10 19.45 -3.76
C LYS A 118 -21.06 20.26 -2.46
N GLU A 119 -20.65 19.60 -1.39
CA GLU A 119 -20.50 20.17 -0.06
C GLU A 119 -19.18 20.94 0.06
N ARG A 120 -19.17 21.93 0.96
CA ARG A 120 -18.01 22.76 1.28
C ARG A 120 -18.02 23.12 2.75
N PHE A 121 -16.89 23.54 3.26
CA PHE A 121 -16.83 24.15 4.59
C PHE A 121 -17.58 25.50 4.57
N GLN A 122 -18.12 25.88 5.70
CA GLN A 122 -18.91 27.13 5.81
C GLN A 122 -18.04 28.38 5.69
N THR A 123 -16.83 28.32 6.25
CA THR A 123 -15.88 29.44 6.26
C THR A 123 -14.43 28.91 6.19
N PRO A 124 -13.44 29.75 5.85
CA PRO A 124 -12.02 29.38 5.96
C PRO A 124 -11.67 28.86 7.35
N GLN A 125 -12.19 29.51 8.41
CA GLN A 125 -11.92 29.11 9.80
C GLN A 125 -12.54 27.75 10.12
N HIS A 126 -13.77 27.49 9.64
CA HIS A 126 -14.42 26.18 9.83
C HIS A 126 -13.56 25.03 9.22
N ALA A 127 -12.98 25.25 8.02
CA ALA A 127 -12.07 24.27 7.43
C ALA A 127 -10.85 23.99 8.32
N VAL A 128 -10.24 25.06 8.85
CA VAL A 128 -9.10 24.93 9.78
C VAL A 128 -9.51 24.16 11.04
N ASP A 129 -10.67 24.43 11.60
CA ASP A 129 -11.14 23.80 12.85
C ASP A 129 -11.48 22.32 12.67
N VAL A 130 -12.07 21.93 11.53
CA VAL A 130 -12.33 20.53 11.20
C VAL A 130 -11.01 19.77 11.03
N ILE A 131 -10.07 20.33 10.29
CA ILE A 131 -8.75 19.69 10.08
C ILE A 131 -7.96 19.61 11.39
N ARG A 132 -8.00 20.63 12.23
CA ARG A 132 -7.38 20.57 13.57
C ARG A 132 -7.97 19.46 14.44
N ARG A 133 -9.28 19.26 14.43
CA ARG A 133 -9.91 18.14 15.15
C ARG A 133 -9.45 16.78 14.62
N LEU A 134 -9.36 16.63 13.29
CA LEU A 134 -8.80 15.43 12.66
C LEU A 134 -7.37 15.16 13.15
N LEU A 135 -6.50 16.16 13.12
CA LEU A 135 -5.10 16.03 13.54
C LEU A 135 -4.96 15.74 15.04
N HIS A 136 -5.76 16.42 15.85
CA HIS A 136 -5.70 16.29 17.31
C HIS A 136 -5.99 14.85 17.80
N LYS A 137 -6.91 14.14 17.17
CA LYS A 137 -7.19 12.72 17.48
C LYS A 137 -5.94 11.83 17.34
N SER A 138 -5.02 12.22 16.47
CA SER A 138 -3.76 11.50 16.22
C SER A 138 -2.56 12.15 16.93
N GLY A 139 -2.80 13.08 17.87
CA GLY A 139 -1.76 13.76 18.62
C GLY A 139 -0.96 14.79 17.82
N MET A 140 -1.44 15.17 16.62
CA MET A 140 -0.77 16.15 15.77
C MET A 140 -1.33 17.57 15.99
N ILE A 141 -0.47 18.57 15.89
CA ILE A 141 -0.83 19.97 16.12
C ILE A 141 -0.59 20.76 14.83
N LEU A 142 -1.57 21.58 14.47
CA LEU A 142 -1.49 22.57 13.40
C LEU A 142 -1.69 23.95 13.99
N ASP A 143 -0.64 24.76 14.02
CA ASP A 143 -0.66 26.12 14.52
C ASP A 143 0.31 27.03 13.74
N ASN A 144 0.49 28.28 14.23
CA ASN A 144 1.38 29.23 13.57
C ASN A 144 2.87 28.86 13.69
N SER A 145 3.27 28.08 14.69
CA SER A 145 4.64 27.59 14.87
C SER A 145 4.91 26.35 14.02
N GLN A 146 3.86 25.55 13.79
CA GLN A 146 3.91 24.36 12.94
C GLN A 146 2.79 24.43 11.88
N PRO A 147 2.95 25.28 10.85
CA PRO A 147 1.91 25.50 9.84
C PRO A 147 1.83 24.40 8.78
N GLY A 148 2.78 23.47 8.75
CA GLY A 148 2.81 22.30 7.89
C GLY A 148 2.87 21.02 8.71
N VAL A 149 1.94 20.09 8.46
CA VAL A 149 1.85 18.82 9.17
C VAL A 149 1.80 17.67 8.17
N VAL A 150 2.63 16.66 8.38
CA VAL A 150 2.56 15.38 7.68
C VAL A 150 2.44 14.29 8.72
N GLY A 151 1.42 13.46 8.63
CA GLY A 151 1.19 12.40 9.62
C GLY A 151 0.09 11.44 9.24
N HIS A 152 -0.43 10.73 10.23
CA HIS A 152 -1.39 9.62 10.05
C HIS A 152 -2.55 9.81 11.00
N LEU A 153 -3.77 9.76 10.46
CA LEU A 153 -5.01 9.77 11.26
C LEU A 153 -5.32 8.38 11.80
N SER A 154 -4.87 7.36 11.08
CA SER A 154 -4.95 5.95 11.46
C SER A 154 -3.88 5.17 10.69
N ASN A 155 -3.76 3.88 10.95
CA ASN A 155 -2.87 2.99 10.18
C ASN A 155 -3.14 2.99 8.66
N LYS A 156 -4.33 3.45 8.23
CA LYS A 156 -4.75 3.45 6.82
C LYS A 156 -4.93 4.85 6.23
N ILE A 157 -4.83 5.92 7.02
CA ILE A 157 -5.11 7.29 6.55
C ILE A 157 -3.90 8.18 6.82
N ARG A 158 -3.24 8.59 5.74
CA ARG A 158 -2.18 9.59 5.78
C ARG A 158 -2.75 10.96 5.47
N ILE A 159 -2.28 11.99 6.18
CA ILE A 159 -2.68 13.36 5.95
C ILE A 159 -1.45 14.27 5.80
N THR A 160 -1.51 15.17 4.83
CA THR A 160 -0.59 16.29 4.68
C THR A 160 -1.41 17.56 4.72
N VAL A 161 -1.06 18.49 5.59
CA VAL A 161 -1.79 19.75 5.80
C VAL A 161 -0.85 20.93 5.71
N LEU A 162 -1.31 21.98 5.04
CA LEU A 162 -0.64 23.27 4.95
C LEU A 162 -1.62 24.34 5.43
N GLY A 163 -1.30 24.99 6.53
CA GLY A 163 -2.04 26.11 7.09
C GLY A 163 -1.36 27.45 6.86
N ASN A 164 -1.92 28.53 7.39
CA ASN A 164 -1.27 29.84 7.40
C ASN A 164 0.01 29.80 8.27
N PRO A 165 1.16 30.39 7.83
CA PRO A 165 1.34 31.27 6.66
C PRO A 165 1.74 30.57 5.34
N LEU A 166 1.73 29.22 5.27
CA LEU A 166 2.11 28.50 4.03
C LEU A 166 1.01 28.60 2.97
N THR A 167 -0.23 28.86 3.36
CA THR A 167 -1.38 29.12 2.47
C THR A 167 -2.02 30.45 2.83
N ASP A 168 -2.75 31.01 1.86
CA ASP A 168 -3.48 32.26 2.10
C ASP A 168 -4.56 32.06 3.17
N LYS A 169 -4.65 33.03 4.11
CA LYS A 169 -5.62 32.98 5.19
C LYS A 169 -7.08 32.88 4.71
N GLU A 170 -7.38 33.47 3.55
CA GLU A 170 -8.70 33.41 2.92
C GLU A 170 -9.05 32.02 2.35
N LYS A 171 -8.07 31.18 2.09
CA LYS A 171 -8.28 29.79 1.67
C LYS A 171 -8.52 28.86 2.86
N GLY A 172 -8.15 29.27 4.06
CA GLY A 172 -8.23 28.51 5.28
C GLY A 172 -7.10 27.50 5.42
N VAL A 173 -7.24 26.34 4.81
CA VAL A 173 -6.25 25.24 4.86
C VAL A 173 -6.22 24.52 3.52
N ALA A 174 -5.04 24.03 3.13
CA ALA A 174 -4.91 23.05 2.09
C ALA A 174 -4.52 21.70 2.72
N ALA A 175 -5.14 20.60 2.28
CA ALA A 175 -4.81 19.28 2.78
C ALA A 175 -4.97 18.21 1.70
N SER A 176 -4.12 17.21 1.75
CA SER A 176 -4.26 15.96 1.01
C SER A 176 -4.39 14.82 2.03
N ILE A 177 -5.52 14.12 1.99
CA ILE A 177 -5.82 12.99 2.85
C ILE A 177 -5.86 11.75 1.97
N ARG A 178 -4.84 10.90 2.09
CA ARG A 178 -4.74 9.66 1.33
C ARG A 178 -5.27 8.51 2.16
N ILE A 179 -6.26 7.81 1.60
CA ILE A 179 -6.89 6.65 2.23
C ILE A 179 -6.29 5.41 1.58
N VAL A 180 -5.58 4.64 2.37
CA VAL A 180 -4.98 3.40 1.92
C VAL A 180 -6.00 2.28 2.12
N ASN A 181 -6.78 2.04 1.09
CA ASN A 181 -7.63 0.86 0.99
C ASN A 181 -6.96 -0.09 -0.02
N PRO A 182 -6.09 -1.01 0.41
CA PRO A 182 -5.44 -1.93 -0.50
C PRO A 182 -6.50 -2.80 -1.14
N LYS A 183 -6.83 -2.52 -2.41
CA LYS A 183 -7.59 -3.47 -3.22
C LYS A 183 -6.76 -4.76 -3.26
N LYS A 184 -7.29 -5.83 -2.69
CA LYS A 184 -6.73 -7.16 -2.84
C LYS A 184 -7.03 -7.61 -4.27
N LEU A 185 -6.16 -7.23 -5.20
CA LEU A 185 -6.24 -7.73 -6.58
C LEU A 185 -5.82 -9.20 -6.60
N SER A 186 -6.60 -10.01 -7.28
CA SER A 186 -6.27 -11.40 -7.56
C SER A 186 -5.27 -11.50 -8.72
N ARG A 187 -4.68 -12.69 -8.90
CA ARG A 187 -3.85 -12.99 -10.07
C ARG A 187 -4.61 -12.72 -11.38
N ASP A 188 -5.87 -13.10 -11.43
CA ASP A 188 -6.70 -12.96 -12.63
C ASP A 188 -7.05 -11.50 -12.92
N ASP A 189 -7.13 -10.65 -11.89
CA ASP A 189 -7.28 -9.20 -12.07
C ASP A 189 -6.07 -8.59 -12.78
N PHE A 190 -4.85 -8.92 -12.37
CA PHE A 190 -3.62 -8.44 -13.04
C PHE A 190 -3.56 -8.89 -14.49
N ILE A 191 -4.00 -10.11 -14.79
CA ILE A 191 -4.02 -10.65 -16.16
C ILE A 191 -5.12 -9.96 -16.97
N SER A 192 -6.34 -9.88 -16.45
CA SER A 192 -7.51 -9.30 -17.14
C SER A 192 -7.34 -7.81 -17.41
N TYR A 193 -6.70 -7.06 -16.49
CA TYR A 193 -6.33 -5.65 -16.71
C TYR A 193 -5.13 -5.49 -17.66
N GLY A 194 -4.50 -6.60 -18.06
CA GLY A 194 -3.30 -6.60 -18.90
C GLY A 194 -2.09 -5.97 -18.22
N THR A 195 -2.04 -5.98 -16.87
CA THR A 195 -0.90 -5.42 -16.14
C THR A 195 0.35 -6.28 -16.32
N ALA A 196 0.20 -7.60 -16.30
CA ALA A 196 1.25 -8.58 -16.52
C ALA A 196 0.65 -9.88 -17.09
N THR A 197 1.48 -10.72 -17.69
CA THR A 197 1.07 -12.07 -18.10
C THR A 197 1.11 -13.04 -16.92
N ALA A 198 0.41 -14.17 -17.07
CA ALA A 198 0.45 -15.27 -16.11
C ALA A 198 1.88 -15.75 -15.82
N GLU A 199 2.69 -15.88 -16.87
CA GLU A 199 4.08 -16.32 -16.77
C GLU A 199 4.95 -15.32 -15.98
N MET A 200 4.80 -14.02 -16.22
CA MET A 200 5.51 -12.98 -15.47
C MET A 200 5.15 -12.98 -13.98
N LEU A 201 3.87 -13.15 -13.67
CA LEU A 201 3.39 -13.22 -12.29
C LEU A 201 3.93 -14.46 -11.57
N ASP A 202 3.88 -15.62 -12.21
CA ASP A 202 4.45 -16.87 -11.68
C ASP A 202 5.96 -16.75 -11.46
N PHE A 203 6.69 -16.17 -12.41
CA PHE A 203 8.11 -15.90 -12.28
C PHE A 203 8.43 -15.05 -11.05
N LEU A 204 7.78 -13.89 -10.90
CA LEU A 204 8.02 -12.95 -9.78
C LEU A 204 7.71 -13.59 -8.42
N THR A 205 6.63 -14.36 -8.34
CA THR A 205 6.25 -15.07 -7.11
C THR A 205 7.30 -16.11 -6.72
N GLU A 206 7.71 -16.94 -7.67
CA GLU A 206 8.61 -18.05 -7.37
C GLU A 206 10.04 -17.57 -7.07
N VAL A 207 10.55 -16.56 -7.77
CA VAL A 207 11.90 -16.05 -7.48
C VAL A 207 11.97 -15.44 -6.08
N LEU A 208 10.94 -14.71 -5.62
CA LEU A 208 10.89 -14.20 -4.25
C LEU A 208 10.75 -15.34 -3.23
N ARG A 209 9.88 -16.31 -3.50
CA ARG A 209 9.66 -17.47 -2.64
C ARG A 209 10.95 -18.26 -2.39
N PHE A 210 11.80 -18.37 -3.42
CA PHE A 210 13.09 -19.06 -3.35
C PHE A 210 14.27 -18.12 -3.05
N GLY A 211 14.02 -17.04 -2.34
CA GLY A 211 15.04 -16.25 -1.66
C GLY A 211 15.77 -15.22 -2.53
N LEU A 212 15.25 -14.88 -3.71
CA LEU A 212 15.81 -13.80 -4.52
C LEU A 212 15.13 -12.47 -4.22
N SER A 213 15.92 -11.44 -4.07
CA SER A 213 15.42 -10.09 -3.82
C SER A 213 14.93 -9.43 -5.11
N ILE A 214 13.84 -8.63 -4.96
CA ILE A 214 13.17 -7.94 -6.06
C ILE A 214 13.06 -6.46 -5.76
N CYS A 215 13.38 -5.61 -6.74
CA CYS A 215 13.05 -4.18 -6.68
C CYS A 215 11.98 -3.82 -7.72
N VAL A 216 10.88 -3.25 -7.26
CA VAL A 216 9.78 -2.74 -8.10
C VAL A 216 9.95 -1.25 -8.29
N THR A 217 10.10 -0.79 -9.52
CA THR A 217 10.32 0.63 -9.81
C THR A 217 9.23 1.22 -10.71
N GLY A 218 9.09 2.54 -10.69
CA GLY A 218 8.11 3.27 -11.51
C GLY A 218 7.66 4.58 -10.86
N SER A 219 6.88 5.37 -11.59
CA SER A 219 6.31 6.63 -11.09
C SER A 219 5.26 6.42 -9.98
N THR A 220 4.89 7.49 -9.31
CA THR A 220 3.74 7.49 -8.37
C THR A 220 2.46 7.07 -9.08
N GLY A 221 1.63 6.24 -8.43
CA GLY A 221 0.36 5.75 -9.00
C GLY A 221 0.51 4.68 -10.08
N SER A 222 1.73 4.17 -10.36
CA SER A 222 1.94 3.10 -11.36
C SER A 222 1.52 1.71 -10.90
N GLY A 223 1.17 1.52 -9.60
CA GLY A 223 0.73 0.25 -9.06
C GLY A 223 1.83 -0.61 -8.42
N LYS A 224 3.00 -0.03 -8.12
CA LYS A 224 4.14 -0.75 -7.49
C LYS A 224 3.73 -1.46 -6.20
N THR A 225 3.18 -0.71 -5.25
CA THR A 225 2.77 -1.24 -3.93
C THR A 225 1.68 -2.31 -4.07
N THR A 226 0.73 -2.11 -4.99
CA THR A 226 -0.35 -3.09 -5.24
C THR A 226 0.20 -4.41 -5.79
N LEU A 227 1.12 -4.35 -6.76
CA LEU A 227 1.75 -5.55 -7.30
C LEU A 227 2.64 -6.24 -6.26
N MET A 228 3.42 -5.46 -5.50
CA MET A 228 4.25 -5.98 -4.42
C MET A 228 3.41 -6.63 -3.31
N SER A 229 2.29 -6.02 -2.93
CA SER A 229 1.35 -6.59 -1.95
C SER A 229 0.79 -7.93 -2.43
N TRP A 230 0.43 -8.02 -3.72
CA TRP A 230 -0.04 -9.27 -4.29
C TRP A 230 1.06 -10.34 -4.27
N ILE A 231 2.28 -10.04 -4.71
CA ILE A 231 3.41 -11.00 -4.67
C ILE A 231 3.61 -11.52 -3.24
N LEU A 232 3.63 -10.62 -2.25
CA LEU A 232 3.78 -10.99 -0.83
C LEU A 232 2.62 -11.86 -0.33
N SER A 233 1.39 -11.63 -0.80
CA SER A 233 0.22 -12.42 -0.41
C SER A 233 0.27 -13.87 -0.91
N THR A 234 1.08 -14.16 -1.94
CA THR A 234 1.25 -15.52 -2.50
C THR A 234 2.29 -16.35 -1.76
N ILE A 235 3.07 -15.74 -0.88
CA ILE A 235 4.11 -16.43 -0.10
C ILE A 235 3.45 -17.46 0.84
N PRO A 236 4.04 -18.65 0.98
CA PRO A 236 3.55 -19.69 1.89
C PRO A 236 3.42 -19.19 3.33
N ASN A 237 2.40 -19.66 4.03
CA ASN A 237 2.03 -19.18 5.36
C ASN A 237 3.11 -19.42 6.42
N GLU A 238 3.95 -20.42 6.22
CA GLU A 238 5.05 -20.80 7.13
C GLU A 238 6.21 -19.82 7.08
N LYS A 239 6.37 -19.11 5.94
CA LYS A 239 7.43 -18.12 5.77
C LYS A 239 7.11 -16.84 6.51
N ARG A 240 8.09 -16.36 7.28
CA ARG A 240 7.95 -15.13 8.05
C ARG A 240 8.22 -13.90 7.19
N ILE A 241 7.23 -13.04 7.06
CA ILE A 241 7.32 -11.76 6.35
C ILE A 241 7.40 -10.63 7.39
N PHE A 242 8.37 -9.73 7.24
CA PHE A 242 8.50 -8.53 8.04
C PHE A 242 8.36 -7.31 7.14
N THR A 243 7.31 -6.48 7.34
CA THR A 243 7.12 -5.26 6.56
C THR A 243 7.59 -4.02 7.32
N ILE A 244 8.23 -3.12 6.59
CA ILE A 244 8.69 -1.82 7.07
C ILE A 244 8.06 -0.75 6.18
N GLU A 245 7.10 -0.02 6.73
CA GLU A 245 6.26 0.91 5.99
C GLU A 245 6.48 2.34 6.48
N ASN A 246 6.43 3.31 5.57
CA ASN A 246 6.74 4.68 5.92
C ASN A 246 5.48 5.41 6.38
N GLY A 247 5.31 5.43 7.69
CA GLY A 247 4.31 6.21 8.40
C GLY A 247 2.88 5.66 8.34
N CYS A 248 2.45 4.92 7.32
CA CYS A 248 1.14 4.25 7.30
C CYS A 248 1.25 2.82 6.76
N ARG A 249 0.31 2.00 7.19
CA ARG A 249 0.23 0.60 6.79
C ARG A 249 -0.43 0.50 5.42
N GLU A 250 0.40 0.28 4.39
CA GLU A 250 -0.03 0.09 3.01
C GLU A 250 -0.32 -1.39 2.68
N PHE A 251 0.21 -2.32 3.48
CA PHE A 251 0.03 -3.76 3.27
C PHE A 251 -1.00 -4.33 4.24
N ASP A 252 -1.85 -5.20 3.74
CA ASP A 252 -2.78 -6.01 4.50
C ASP A 252 -2.56 -7.49 4.13
N LEU A 253 -1.53 -8.08 4.76
CA LEU A 253 -1.03 -9.41 4.44
C LEU A 253 -1.48 -10.49 5.43
N VAL A 254 -2.10 -10.10 6.55
CA VAL A 254 -2.60 -11.06 7.52
C VAL A 254 -3.72 -11.86 6.90
N LYS A 255 -3.64 -13.19 7.05
CA LYS A 255 -4.66 -14.14 6.61
C LYS A 255 -5.28 -14.79 7.83
N GLU A 256 -6.60 -14.89 7.82
CA GLU A 256 -7.38 -15.51 8.88
C GLU A 256 -8.18 -16.69 8.32
N ASP A 257 -8.41 -17.69 9.16
CA ASP A 257 -9.35 -18.78 8.86
C ASP A 257 -10.81 -18.35 9.09
N ALA A 258 -11.74 -19.28 8.91
CA ALA A 258 -13.17 -19.02 9.09
C ALA A 258 -13.54 -18.69 10.56
N GLU A 259 -12.71 -19.08 11.48
CA GLU A 259 -12.84 -18.86 12.92
C GLU A 259 -12.16 -17.57 13.39
N GLY A 260 -11.46 -16.83 12.49
CA GLY A 260 -10.75 -15.59 12.80
C GLY A 260 -9.33 -15.78 13.38
N ASN A 261 -8.77 -17.01 13.32
CA ASN A 261 -7.40 -17.24 13.75
C ASN A 261 -6.42 -16.88 12.63
N VAL A 262 -5.32 -16.21 12.99
CA VAL A 262 -4.26 -15.89 12.05
C VAL A 262 -3.52 -17.16 11.62
N ILE A 263 -3.46 -17.41 10.29
CA ILE A 263 -2.91 -18.63 9.71
C ILE A 263 -1.55 -18.42 9.01
N ASN A 264 -1.05 -17.20 8.93
CA ASN A 264 0.25 -16.89 8.33
C ASN A 264 1.15 -16.11 9.29
N ASN A 265 2.43 -15.98 8.96
CA ASN A 265 3.45 -15.38 9.83
C ASN A 265 3.89 -14.02 9.28
N VAL A 266 3.22 -12.95 9.71
CA VAL A 266 3.50 -11.59 9.23
C VAL A 266 3.65 -10.62 10.39
N VAL A 267 4.72 -9.82 10.36
CA VAL A 267 4.94 -8.69 11.26
C VAL A 267 4.88 -7.41 10.44
N HIS A 268 3.91 -6.55 10.74
CA HIS A 268 3.82 -5.23 10.14
C HIS A 268 4.43 -4.17 11.06
N THR A 269 5.35 -3.37 10.54
CA THR A 269 5.91 -2.23 11.25
C THR A 269 5.77 -0.95 10.44
N VAL A 270 5.69 0.18 11.15
CA VAL A 270 5.54 1.51 10.57
C VAL A 270 6.57 2.43 11.20
N THR A 271 7.20 3.28 10.41
CA THR A 271 8.13 4.29 10.93
C THR A 271 7.41 5.25 11.87
N ARG A 272 8.11 5.65 12.93
CA ARG A 272 7.65 6.66 13.87
C ARG A 272 8.66 7.79 13.90
N PHE A 273 8.20 8.99 13.58
CA PHE A 273 8.99 10.21 13.74
C PHE A 273 8.61 10.88 15.06
N SER A 274 9.62 11.37 15.78
CA SER A 274 9.48 12.07 17.05
C SER A 274 10.53 13.19 17.12
N ASP A 275 10.19 14.26 17.82
CA ASP A 275 11.14 15.34 18.12
C ASP A 275 12.25 14.86 19.08
N ASP A 276 12.00 13.82 19.86
CA ASP A 276 13.01 13.11 20.63
C ASP A 276 13.69 12.05 19.74
N PRO A 277 15.00 12.23 19.40
CA PRO A 277 15.74 11.28 18.57
C PRO A 277 15.75 9.85 19.10
N LYS A 278 15.61 9.64 20.41
CA LYS A 278 15.57 8.32 21.04
C LYS A 278 14.27 7.57 20.73
N GLN A 279 13.20 8.29 20.43
CA GLN A 279 11.89 7.77 20.09
C GLN A 279 11.66 7.72 18.58
N ASN A 280 12.65 8.10 17.79
CA ASN A 280 12.57 8.09 16.35
C ASN A 280 12.91 6.68 15.82
N TYR A 281 12.00 6.10 15.06
CA TYR A 281 12.14 4.78 14.43
C TYR A 281 11.96 4.96 12.92
N ASP A 282 13.08 5.23 12.25
CA ASP A 282 13.12 5.29 10.79
C ASP A 282 13.21 3.89 10.17
N GLN A 283 13.24 3.81 8.84
CA GLN A 283 13.28 2.54 8.12
C GLN A 283 14.58 1.77 8.38
N GLU A 284 15.70 2.46 8.52
CA GLU A 284 17.00 1.83 8.79
C GLU A 284 17.02 1.14 10.16
N ARG A 285 16.53 1.83 11.19
CA ARG A 285 16.41 1.26 12.54
C ARG A 285 15.42 0.09 12.59
N LEU A 286 14.31 0.16 11.84
CA LEU A 286 13.37 -0.94 11.74
C LEU A 286 13.97 -2.14 10.99
N LEU A 287 14.86 -1.92 10.01
CA LEU A 287 15.61 -2.99 9.35
C LEU A 287 16.54 -3.72 10.33
N GLU A 288 17.24 -2.99 11.22
CA GLU A 288 18.05 -3.61 12.27
C GLU A 288 17.20 -4.53 13.17
N PHE A 289 16.00 -4.10 13.57
CA PHE A 289 15.07 -4.96 14.32
C PHE A 289 14.58 -6.15 13.48
N ALA A 290 14.27 -5.94 12.21
CA ALA A 290 13.83 -7.01 11.33
C ALA A 290 14.84 -8.15 11.30
N LEU A 291 16.13 -7.86 11.16
CA LEU A 291 17.20 -8.88 11.12
C LEU A 291 17.28 -9.68 12.41
N THR A 292 16.92 -9.11 13.56
CA THR A 292 16.87 -9.86 14.84
C THR A 292 15.60 -10.73 14.98
N CYS A 293 14.59 -10.48 14.16
CA CYS A 293 13.33 -11.22 14.17
C CYS A 293 13.33 -12.49 13.30
N ASN A 294 14.45 -12.81 12.66
CA ASN A 294 14.63 -13.97 11.79
C ASN A 294 13.54 -14.10 10.70
N PRO A 295 13.35 -13.10 9.82
CA PRO A 295 12.38 -13.14 8.73
C PRO A 295 12.94 -13.96 7.55
N ASP A 296 12.07 -14.66 6.82
CA ASP A 296 12.40 -15.20 5.50
C ASP A 296 12.41 -14.11 4.44
N ILE A 297 11.48 -13.14 4.58
CA ILE A 297 11.31 -12.05 3.63
C ILE A 297 11.19 -10.73 4.38
N VAL A 298 11.99 -9.76 4.00
CA VAL A 298 11.87 -8.36 4.45
C VAL A 298 11.26 -7.52 3.34
N CYS A 299 10.16 -6.86 3.64
CA CYS A 299 9.51 -5.92 2.74
C CYS A 299 9.80 -4.50 3.19
N VAL A 300 10.60 -3.76 2.44
CA VAL A 300 10.76 -2.31 2.62
C VAL A 300 9.78 -1.62 1.67
N GLY A 301 8.73 -1.00 2.20
CA GLY A 301 7.64 -0.46 1.39
C GLY A 301 8.11 0.46 0.28
N GLU A 302 9.05 1.38 0.58
CA GLU A 302 9.66 2.25 -0.41
C GLU A 302 11.03 2.73 0.05
N MET A 303 12.03 2.64 -0.83
CA MET A 303 13.36 3.22 -0.61
C MET A 303 13.43 4.62 -1.22
N LYS A 304 13.66 5.63 -0.40
CA LYS A 304 13.75 7.06 -0.76
C LYS A 304 15.07 7.71 -0.36
N SER A 305 15.78 7.13 0.60
CA SER A 305 16.93 7.72 1.25
C SER A 305 17.98 6.65 1.62
N ALA A 306 18.76 6.88 2.66
CA ALA A 306 19.87 6.03 3.10
C ALA A 306 19.48 4.62 3.52
N GLU A 307 18.22 4.34 3.82
CA GLU A 307 17.71 2.99 4.09
C GLU A 307 17.98 1.99 2.94
N ALA A 308 18.23 2.51 1.74
CA ALA A 308 18.64 1.68 0.61
C ALA A 308 19.93 0.89 0.88
N PHE A 309 20.84 1.45 1.68
CA PHE A 309 22.05 0.76 2.07
C PHE A 309 21.76 -0.41 3.02
N ALA A 310 20.95 -0.19 4.04
CA ALA A 310 20.57 -1.25 4.97
C ALA A 310 19.75 -2.36 4.28
N ALA A 311 18.89 -2.00 3.34
CA ALA A 311 18.10 -2.96 2.57
C ALA A 311 18.98 -3.85 1.67
N GLN A 312 20.00 -3.28 1.01
CA GLN A 312 20.93 -4.09 0.21
C GLN A 312 21.82 -4.97 1.10
N GLU A 313 22.24 -4.52 2.29
CA GLU A 313 22.97 -5.36 3.25
C GLU A 313 22.09 -6.55 3.70
N ALA A 314 20.83 -6.32 4.06
CA ALA A 314 19.90 -7.40 4.40
C ALA A 314 19.78 -8.44 3.26
N ALA A 315 19.66 -7.98 2.01
CA ALA A 315 19.58 -8.87 0.85
C ALA A 315 20.84 -9.70 0.61
N ARG A 316 22.02 -9.17 0.95
CA ARG A 316 23.32 -9.85 0.79
C ARG A 316 23.65 -10.78 1.95
N THR A 317 23.00 -10.59 3.10
CA THR A 317 23.22 -11.42 4.30
C THR A 317 22.24 -12.59 4.44
N GLY A 318 21.52 -12.93 3.37
CA GLY A 318 20.74 -14.17 3.27
C GLY A 318 19.21 -13.98 3.40
N HIS A 319 18.72 -12.74 3.50
CA HIS A 319 17.29 -12.46 3.50
C HIS A 319 16.80 -12.13 2.10
N ALA A 320 15.62 -12.62 1.71
CA ALA A 320 14.95 -12.11 0.53
C ALA A 320 14.37 -10.72 0.84
N VAL A 321 14.74 -9.72 0.06
CA VAL A 321 14.21 -8.34 0.21
C VAL A 321 13.35 -8.01 -0.98
N ILE A 322 12.12 -7.52 -0.71
CA ILE A 322 11.30 -6.89 -1.74
C ILE A 322 11.04 -5.44 -1.38
N THR A 323 11.19 -4.54 -2.35
CA THR A 323 11.08 -3.11 -2.11
C THR A 323 10.57 -2.36 -3.33
N THR A 324 10.19 -1.08 -3.14
CA THR A 324 9.89 -0.17 -4.25
C THR A 324 10.84 1.03 -4.24
N THR A 325 11.04 1.63 -5.40
CA THR A 325 11.70 2.93 -5.56
C THR A 325 11.16 3.67 -6.78
N HIS A 326 11.61 4.89 -7.00
CA HIS A 326 11.24 5.70 -8.16
C HIS A 326 12.38 5.80 -9.16
N ALA A 327 12.19 5.18 -10.34
CA ALA A 327 13.06 5.35 -11.50
C ALA A 327 12.26 5.11 -12.79
N ASN A 328 12.87 5.42 -13.94
CA ASN A 328 12.21 5.41 -15.25
C ASN A 328 12.54 4.16 -16.10
N SER A 329 13.34 3.24 -15.59
CA SER A 329 13.67 1.95 -16.21
C SER A 329 14.35 1.03 -15.21
N CYS A 330 14.47 -0.27 -15.52
CA CYS A 330 15.21 -1.21 -14.69
C CYS A 330 16.68 -0.80 -14.55
N LYS A 331 17.34 -0.39 -15.63
CA LYS A 331 18.73 0.10 -15.59
C LYS A 331 18.87 1.35 -14.69
N ALA A 332 17.99 2.33 -14.84
CA ALA A 332 18.02 3.56 -14.04
C ALA A 332 17.80 3.29 -12.54
N THR A 333 17.12 2.20 -12.20
CA THR A 333 16.87 1.80 -10.82
C THR A 333 18.17 1.52 -10.06
N TYR A 334 19.13 0.83 -10.66
CA TYR A 334 20.43 0.57 -10.03
C TYR A 334 21.19 1.87 -9.74
N TYR A 335 21.22 2.80 -10.68
CA TYR A 335 21.85 4.11 -10.46
C TYR A 335 21.11 4.92 -9.38
N ARG A 336 19.77 4.82 -9.33
CA ARG A 336 18.98 5.43 -8.26
C ARG A 336 19.33 4.87 -6.90
N MET A 337 19.48 3.55 -6.78
CA MET A 337 19.89 2.91 -5.51
C MET A 337 21.29 3.37 -5.09
N VAL A 338 22.24 3.43 -6.01
CA VAL A 338 23.59 3.99 -5.74
C VAL A 338 23.47 5.40 -5.18
N THR A 339 22.73 6.29 -5.86
CA THR A 339 22.49 7.66 -5.38
C THR A 339 21.86 7.71 -3.99
N LEU A 340 20.96 6.81 -3.65
CA LEU A 340 20.37 6.75 -2.30
C LEU A 340 21.40 6.31 -1.26
N CYS A 341 22.25 5.35 -1.57
CA CYS A 341 23.30 4.88 -0.66
C CYS A 341 24.38 5.98 -0.40
N THR A 342 24.71 6.79 -1.41
CA THR A 342 25.70 7.88 -1.25
C THR A 342 25.23 9.00 -0.32
N GLN A 343 23.95 9.10 0.02
CA GLN A 343 23.44 10.11 0.95
C GLN A 343 24.03 9.97 2.37
N LYS A 344 24.46 8.79 2.76
CA LYS A 344 24.98 8.50 4.10
C LYS A 344 26.38 7.89 4.09
N TYR A 345 26.72 7.13 3.05
CA TYR A 345 27.93 6.34 3.00
C TYR A 345 28.86 6.84 1.88
N ASP A 346 30.03 7.31 2.28
CA ASP A 346 31.07 7.77 1.35
C ASP A 346 31.85 6.56 0.78
N MET A 347 31.21 5.92 -0.19
CA MET A 347 31.77 4.77 -0.94
C MET A 347 31.76 5.11 -2.43
N GLY A 348 32.79 4.67 -3.15
CA GLY A 348 32.86 4.90 -4.61
C GLY A 348 31.67 4.28 -5.35
N ASP A 349 31.13 4.99 -6.34
CA ASP A 349 29.95 4.59 -7.12
C ASP A 349 30.04 3.18 -7.68
N LYS A 350 31.24 2.78 -8.15
CA LYS A 350 31.47 1.42 -8.66
C LYS A 350 31.26 0.36 -7.58
N THR A 351 31.71 0.64 -6.34
CA THR A 351 31.52 -0.27 -5.21
C THR A 351 30.05 -0.39 -4.88
N LEU A 352 29.35 0.75 -4.73
CA LEU A 352 27.92 0.76 -4.45
C LEU A 352 27.11 0.11 -5.57
N TYR A 353 27.48 0.32 -6.84
CA TYR A 353 26.82 -0.33 -7.97
C TYR A 353 26.97 -1.86 -7.90
N ASN A 354 28.15 -2.35 -7.52
CA ASN A 354 28.38 -3.78 -7.32
C ASN A 354 27.50 -4.33 -6.18
N LEU A 355 27.38 -3.61 -5.06
CA LEU A 355 26.59 -4.04 -3.91
C LEU A 355 25.09 -4.10 -4.23
N VAL A 356 24.54 -3.06 -4.86
CA VAL A 356 23.10 -3.02 -5.18
C VAL A 356 22.70 -4.00 -6.26
N THR A 357 23.58 -4.27 -7.24
CA THR A 357 23.32 -5.28 -8.29
C THR A 357 23.39 -6.70 -7.77
N GLU A 358 24.26 -6.97 -6.81
CA GLU A 358 24.32 -8.26 -6.09
C GLU A 358 23.10 -8.48 -5.22
N ALA A 359 22.65 -7.43 -4.52
CA ALA A 359 21.51 -7.46 -3.62
C ALA A 359 20.19 -7.68 -4.35
N PHE A 360 19.99 -7.01 -5.49
CA PHE A 360 18.73 -7.04 -6.24
C PHE A 360 18.93 -7.59 -7.65
N PRO A 361 19.04 -8.92 -7.80
CA PRO A 361 19.25 -9.54 -9.11
C PRO A 361 18.05 -9.35 -10.04
N ILE A 362 16.85 -9.10 -9.51
CA ILE A 362 15.63 -8.88 -10.30
C ILE A 362 15.09 -7.48 -10.05
N VAL A 363 14.93 -6.73 -11.12
CA VAL A 363 14.27 -5.42 -11.11
C VAL A 363 13.12 -5.43 -12.11
N LEU A 364 11.97 -4.88 -11.71
CA LEU A 364 10.85 -4.69 -12.63
C LEU A 364 10.40 -3.24 -12.66
N PHE A 365 10.07 -2.77 -13.86
CA PHE A 365 9.59 -1.41 -14.11
C PHE A 365 8.11 -1.42 -14.45
N VAL A 366 7.31 -0.70 -13.64
CA VAL A 366 5.86 -0.57 -13.80
C VAL A 366 5.52 0.86 -14.17
N LYS A 367 4.65 1.04 -15.17
CA LYS A 367 4.21 2.35 -15.65
C LYS A 367 2.69 2.44 -15.72
N LYS A 368 2.16 3.60 -15.35
CA LYS A 368 0.80 4.01 -15.67
C LYS A 368 0.86 4.67 -17.05
N LEU A 369 0.14 4.12 -18.02
CA LEU A 369 0.07 4.63 -19.39
C LEU A 369 -0.98 5.74 -19.49
N GLU A 370 -1.06 6.38 -20.66
CA GLU A 370 -1.92 7.54 -20.89
C GLU A 370 -3.41 7.20 -20.85
N ASP A 371 -3.77 5.97 -21.16
CA ASP A 371 -5.13 5.42 -21.01
C ASP A 371 -5.47 5.01 -19.57
N ASN A 372 -4.65 5.39 -18.58
CA ASN A 372 -4.70 5.01 -17.18
C ASN A 372 -4.47 3.52 -16.90
N SER A 373 -4.20 2.70 -17.89
CA SER A 373 -3.82 1.32 -17.69
C SER A 373 -2.42 1.22 -17.04
N ARG A 374 -2.20 0.20 -16.25
CA ARG A 374 -0.93 -0.07 -15.59
C ARG A 374 -0.29 -1.30 -16.23
N ARG A 375 0.99 -1.21 -16.58
CA ARG A 375 1.74 -2.26 -17.26
C ARG A 375 3.09 -2.50 -16.59
N VAL A 376 3.45 -3.75 -16.45
CA VAL A 376 4.85 -4.13 -16.21
C VAL A 376 5.58 -3.95 -17.53
N MET A 377 6.31 -2.86 -17.66
CA MET A 377 6.99 -2.50 -18.92
C MET A 377 8.23 -3.33 -19.18
N GLU A 378 8.90 -3.75 -18.09
CA GLU A 378 10.16 -4.49 -18.20
C GLU A 378 10.39 -5.31 -16.93
N ILE A 379 10.92 -6.53 -17.08
CA ILE A 379 11.54 -7.31 -16.02
C ILE A 379 12.95 -7.61 -16.47
N THR A 380 13.93 -7.27 -15.64
CA THR A 380 15.36 -7.38 -15.96
C THR A 380 16.08 -8.18 -14.87
N GLU A 381 16.92 -9.10 -15.27
CA GLU A 381 17.93 -9.78 -14.45
C GLU A 381 19.25 -9.02 -14.55
N CYS A 382 19.95 -8.86 -13.44
CA CYS A 382 21.36 -8.47 -13.41
C CYS A 382 22.20 -9.73 -13.14
N GLU A 383 22.85 -10.23 -14.17
CA GLU A 383 23.82 -11.32 -14.06
C GLU A 383 25.19 -10.79 -13.67
N ILE A 384 25.87 -11.50 -12.78
CA ILE A 384 27.26 -11.23 -12.39
C ILE A 384 28.12 -12.33 -13.04
N LEU A 385 28.92 -11.91 -14.02
CA LEU A 385 29.82 -12.80 -14.73
C LEU A 385 31.04 -13.18 -13.87
N GLU A 386 31.78 -14.23 -14.25
CA GLU A 386 32.94 -14.71 -13.52
C GLU A 386 34.07 -13.68 -13.34
N ASP A 387 34.21 -12.76 -14.29
CA ASP A 387 35.15 -11.63 -14.18
C ASP A 387 34.66 -10.47 -13.31
N GLY A 388 33.45 -10.62 -12.71
CA GLY A 388 32.82 -9.63 -11.90
C GLY A 388 32.07 -8.55 -12.71
N THR A 389 32.00 -8.65 -14.02
CA THR A 389 31.20 -7.75 -14.86
C THR A 389 29.70 -7.97 -14.63
N ARG A 390 28.91 -6.87 -14.62
CA ARG A 390 27.45 -6.88 -14.49
C ARG A 390 26.81 -6.77 -15.86
N GLN A 391 25.97 -7.75 -16.20
CA GLN A 391 25.22 -7.78 -17.44
C GLN A 391 23.72 -7.76 -17.17
N LEU A 392 23.01 -6.82 -17.80
CA LEU A 392 21.57 -6.70 -17.67
C LEU A 392 20.87 -7.47 -18.79
N HIS A 393 20.05 -8.45 -18.42
CA HIS A 393 19.24 -9.23 -19.35
C HIS A 393 17.78 -8.85 -19.19
N THR A 394 17.19 -8.25 -20.22
CA THR A 394 15.74 -8.04 -20.25
C THR A 394 15.06 -9.39 -20.46
N LEU A 395 14.32 -9.88 -19.46
CA LEU A 395 13.58 -11.13 -19.53
C LEU A 395 12.23 -10.95 -20.24
N TYR A 396 11.49 -9.91 -19.83
CA TYR A 396 10.18 -9.58 -20.38
C TYR A 396 10.11 -8.08 -20.67
N ARG A 397 9.39 -7.73 -21.73
CA ARG A 397 9.15 -6.32 -22.13
C ARG A 397 7.73 -6.16 -22.64
N TYR A 398 7.08 -5.06 -22.29
CA TYR A 398 5.87 -4.62 -22.94
C TYR A 398 6.24 -3.66 -24.08
N HIS A 399 5.88 -4.01 -25.30
CA HIS A 399 6.09 -3.18 -26.48
C HIS A 399 4.79 -2.45 -26.79
N VAL A 400 4.82 -1.10 -26.71
CA VAL A 400 3.72 -0.25 -27.15
C VAL A 400 3.78 -0.16 -28.66
N SER A 401 2.73 -0.61 -29.34
CA SER A 401 2.64 -0.58 -30.81
C SER A 401 1.99 0.71 -31.33
N GLU A 402 0.92 1.16 -30.63
CA GLU A 402 0.12 2.29 -31.10
C GLU A 402 -0.62 2.94 -29.91
N THR A 403 -0.92 4.23 -30.04
CA THR A 403 -1.87 4.96 -29.21
C THR A 403 -2.97 5.51 -30.07
N SER A 404 -4.22 5.13 -29.83
CA SER A 404 -5.41 5.53 -30.58
C SER A 404 -6.39 6.32 -29.72
N ILE A 405 -7.34 6.99 -30.35
CA ILE A 405 -8.49 7.59 -29.67
C ILE A 405 -9.73 6.82 -30.13
N GLU A 406 -10.35 6.09 -29.21
CA GLU A 406 -11.54 5.30 -29.44
C GLU A 406 -12.67 5.81 -28.53
N ASP A 407 -13.82 6.15 -29.10
CA ASP A 407 -14.96 6.72 -28.38
C ASP A 407 -14.59 7.93 -27.50
N GLY A 408 -13.68 8.80 -27.99
CA GLY A 408 -13.20 9.97 -27.28
C GLY A 408 -12.27 9.68 -26.08
N LYS A 409 -11.79 8.44 -25.93
CA LYS A 409 -10.85 8.01 -24.90
C LYS A 409 -9.55 7.54 -25.53
N VAL A 410 -8.44 7.89 -24.89
CA VAL A 410 -7.13 7.37 -25.25
C VAL A 410 -7.07 5.87 -24.93
N LYS A 411 -6.55 5.08 -25.87
CA LYS A 411 -6.21 3.67 -25.69
C LYS A 411 -4.78 3.43 -26.14
N VAL A 412 -4.04 2.68 -25.32
CA VAL A 412 -2.66 2.29 -25.62
C VAL A 412 -2.64 0.79 -25.94
N HIS A 413 -2.26 0.48 -27.18
CA HIS A 413 -2.12 -0.89 -27.67
C HIS A 413 -0.67 -1.35 -27.56
N GLY A 414 -0.49 -2.63 -27.32
CA GLY A 414 0.83 -3.23 -27.21
C GLY A 414 0.75 -4.69 -26.80
N GLU A 415 1.91 -5.33 -26.75
CA GLU A 415 2.02 -6.74 -26.42
C GLU A 415 3.20 -7.00 -25.48
N PHE A 416 3.06 -8.04 -24.66
CA PHE A 416 4.16 -8.56 -23.86
C PHE A 416 5.03 -9.50 -24.71
N GLN A 417 6.32 -9.27 -24.63
CA GLN A 417 7.32 -10.10 -25.30
C GLN A 417 8.24 -10.74 -24.26
N LYS A 418 8.45 -12.04 -24.35
CA LYS A 418 9.56 -12.71 -23.69
C LYS A 418 10.82 -12.49 -24.51
N VAL A 419 11.78 -11.77 -23.97
CA VAL A 419 13.00 -11.34 -24.70
C VAL A 419 14.12 -12.34 -24.50
N SER A 420 14.30 -12.81 -23.28
CA SER A 420 15.32 -13.80 -22.95
C SER A 420 14.86 -14.74 -21.83
N THR A 421 15.62 -15.82 -21.63
CA THR A 421 15.50 -16.71 -20.47
C THR A 421 16.41 -16.22 -19.35
N ILE A 422 16.18 -16.68 -18.12
CA ILE A 422 17.07 -16.40 -16.98
C ILE A 422 18.46 -17.03 -17.21
N SER A 423 19.50 -16.36 -16.70
CA SER A 423 20.88 -16.81 -16.83
C SER A 423 21.13 -18.16 -16.15
N ALA A 424 22.20 -18.87 -16.56
CA ALA A 424 22.59 -20.10 -15.92
C ALA A 424 22.99 -19.90 -14.44
N SER A 425 23.58 -18.74 -14.12
CA SER A 425 23.95 -18.39 -12.75
C SER A 425 22.72 -18.21 -11.85
N LEU A 426 21.65 -17.58 -12.36
CA LEU A 426 20.40 -17.41 -11.63
C LEU A 426 19.66 -18.75 -11.45
N GLN A 427 19.64 -19.58 -12.50
CA GLN A 427 19.07 -20.94 -12.43
C GLN A 427 19.76 -21.78 -11.35
N LYS A 428 21.08 -21.76 -11.32
CA LYS A 428 21.88 -22.44 -10.30
C LYS A 428 21.54 -21.97 -8.91
N ARG A 429 21.50 -20.65 -8.69
CA ARG A 429 21.13 -20.05 -7.40
C ARG A 429 19.73 -20.46 -6.93
N LEU A 430 18.75 -20.51 -7.83
CA LEU A 430 17.41 -20.97 -7.51
C LEU A 430 17.36 -22.44 -7.09
N LEU A 431 18.13 -23.32 -7.79
CA LEU A 431 18.26 -24.73 -7.40
C LEU A 431 18.94 -24.89 -6.04
N GLU A 432 20.01 -24.15 -5.78
CA GLU A 432 20.73 -24.15 -4.50
C GLU A 432 19.81 -23.67 -3.36
N ASN A 433 18.88 -22.77 -3.64
CA ASN A 433 17.84 -22.32 -2.69
C ASN A 433 16.65 -23.31 -2.58
N GLY A 434 16.75 -24.50 -3.19
CA GLY A 434 15.78 -25.58 -3.05
C GLY A 434 14.60 -25.51 -4.03
N MET A 435 14.68 -24.74 -5.11
CA MET A 435 13.64 -24.74 -6.14
C MET A 435 13.62 -26.10 -6.86
N PRO A 436 12.45 -26.77 -6.96
CA PRO A 436 12.35 -28.02 -7.70
C PRO A 436 12.70 -27.83 -9.19
N PRO A 437 13.46 -28.74 -9.81
CA PRO A 437 13.84 -28.61 -11.21
C PRO A 437 12.68 -28.42 -12.17
N ARG A 438 11.56 -29.13 -11.98
CA ARG A 438 10.35 -28.98 -12.80
C ARG A 438 9.75 -27.59 -12.71
N LEU A 439 9.85 -26.95 -11.55
CA LEU A 439 9.38 -25.59 -11.35
C LEU A 439 10.31 -24.59 -12.06
N LEU A 440 11.62 -24.81 -11.95
CA LEU A 440 12.62 -24.02 -12.66
C LEU A 440 12.41 -24.08 -14.17
N GLU A 441 12.21 -25.28 -14.75
CA GLU A 441 11.90 -25.44 -16.18
C GLU A 441 10.69 -24.62 -16.62
N ARG A 442 9.63 -24.58 -15.79
CA ARG A 442 8.42 -23.82 -16.06
C ARG A 442 8.69 -22.32 -16.11
N ILE A 443 9.41 -21.76 -15.14
CA ILE A 443 9.67 -20.32 -15.06
C ILE A 443 10.80 -19.87 -15.98
N ALA A 444 11.78 -20.74 -16.30
CA ALA A 444 12.82 -20.46 -17.25
C ALA A 444 12.34 -20.48 -18.72
N GLY A 445 11.17 -21.09 -18.97
CA GLY A 445 10.58 -21.08 -20.32
C GLY A 445 11.13 -22.16 -21.28
N GLY A 446 11.31 -23.39 -20.81
CA GLY A 446 11.56 -24.58 -21.62
C GLY A 446 12.99 -24.66 -22.21
N GLY A 447 13.68 -25.73 -21.91
CA GLY A 447 15.00 -26.04 -22.51
C GLY A 447 16.20 -25.95 -21.57
N VAL A 448 15.97 -26.05 -20.26
CA VAL A 448 17.09 -26.23 -19.30
C VAL A 448 17.73 -27.57 -19.54
N LYS A 449 18.90 -27.60 -20.16
CA LYS A 449 19.82 -28.74 -20.07
C LYS A 449 20.39 -28.73 -18.65
N LEU A 450 19.79 -29.52 -17.76
CA LEU A 450 20.41 -29.83 -16.47
C LEU A 450 21.68 -30.62 -16.77
N ASP A 451 22.82 -30.01 -16.55
CA ASP A 451 24.10 -30.72 -16.47
C ASP A 451 24.05 -31.54 -15.17
N THR A 452 23.43 -32.70 -15.26
CA THR A 452 23.48 -33.70 -14.20
C THR A 452 24.88 -34.33 -14.30
N GLY A 453 25.89 -33.69 -13.71
CA GLY A 453 27.25 -34.23 -13.58
C GLY A 453 27.21 -35.62 -12.97
N LYS A 454 26.85 -36.62 -13.77
CA LYS A 454 27.23 -38.00 -13.57
C LYS A 454 28.60 -38.14 -14.20
N GLU A 455 29.64 -38.01 -13.38
CA GLU A 455 30.89 -38.67 -13.68
C GLU A 455 30.57 -40.17 -13.91
N GLU A 456 30.58 -40.59 -15.15
CA GLU A 456 30.75 -42.00 -15.49
C GLU A 456 32.13 -42.43 -15.01
N THR A 457 32.18 -43.00 -13.81
CA THR A 457 33.33 -43.80 -13.41
C THR A 457 33.30 -45.09 -14.24
N ALA A 458 34.18 -45.13 -15.23
CA ALA A 458 34.62 -46.36 -15.88
C ALA A 458 35.63 -47.13 -15.00
#